data_986d899974d4ea004edc637ebed69f7e
#
_entry.id   986d899974d4ea004edc637ebed69f7e
#
_cell.length_a   1.000
_cell.length_b   1.000
_cell.length_c   1.000
_cell.angle_alpha   90.00
_cell.angle_beta   90.00
_cell.angle_gamma   90.00
#
_symmetry.space_group_name_H-M   'P 1'
#
loop_
_entity.id
_entity.type
_entity.pdbx_description
1 polymer ?
#
loop_
_entity_poly.entity_id
_entity_poly.type
_entity_poly.pdbx_seq_one_letter_code
_entity_poly.pdbx_strand_id
1 'polypeptide(L)'
;MTTDRDASSDIADVSRTWTKLGGDDPMWAVLTDRNKRRKDSGAWSPEDFLATGVDEITTVMARLGELGLEVGRARALDFGCGAGRLSHGLASVGFSEVLGCDISPTMLDKAREIVPDDACRFVQVTGTDLAAVETDSVDLVYSCRVLQHMPPALAHGYIREFWRVARPGAVVVFQMPTRPASSVAGRVLAALPVPVARVLRRGMEMHGTPEPDVQRLVESLGARMVTADPDTSAGSRWDGRLYVTTSA
;
A
#
# COMPACT_ATOMS: atom_id res chain seq x y z
N MET A 1 -12.82 13.05 -22.50
CA MET A 1 -14.04 12.84 -21.69
C MET A 1 -13.78 11.62 -20.83
N THR A 2 -13.20 11.79 -19.64
CA THR A 2 -13.11 10.75 -18.60
C THR A 2 -14.49 10.67 -17.99
N THR A 3 -15.20 9.57 -18.20
CA THR A 3 -16.42 9.26 -17.49
C THR A 3 -16.09 9.21 -16.00
N ASP A 4 -16.71 10.12 -15.24
CA ASP A 4 -16.68 10.14 -13.78
C ASP A 4 -17.35 8.84 -13.31
N ARG A 5 -16.54 7.79 -13.08
CA ARG A 5 -17.03 6.57 -12.46
C ARG A 5 -17.29 6.89 -10.99
N ASP A 6 -18.43 6.48 -10.49
CA ASP A 6 -18.75 6.56 -9.08
C ASP A 6 -17.70 5.79 -8.27
N ALA A 7 -17.16 6.41 -7.21
CA ALA A 7 -16.13 5.81 -6.34
C ALA A 7 -16.57 4.43 -5.79
N SER A 8 -17.87 4.20 -5.63
CA SER A 8 -18.45 2.91 -5.25
C SER A 8 -18.24 1.83 -6.30
N SER A 9 -18.28 2.19 -7.58
CA SER A 9 -18.02 1.27 -8.70
C SER A 9 -16.52 0.92 -8.78
N ASP A 10 -15.64 1.90 -8.56
CA ASP A 10 -14.20 1.71 -8.61
C ASP A 10 -13.72 0.79 -7.49
N ILE A 11 -14.23 0.95 -6.27
CA ILE A 11 -13.84 0.09 -5.14
C ILE A 11 -14.36 -1.35 -5.31
N ALA A 12 -15.54 -1.53 -5.91
CA ALA A 12 -16.06 -2.87 -6.21
C ALA A 12 -15.18 -3.61 -7.25
N ASP A 13 -14.66 -2.90 -8.25
CA ASP A 13 -13.75 -3.45 -9.26
C ASP A 13 -12.40 -3.84 -8.64
N VAL A 14 -11.83 -2.99 -7.78
CA VAL A 14 -10.61 -3.26 -7.01
C VAL A 14 -10.82 -4.50 -6.14
N SER A 15 -11.91 -4.57 -5.37
CA SER A 15 -12.24 -5.69 -4.51
C SER A 15 -12.31 -7.01 -5.27
N ARG A 16 -13.05 -7.07 -6.38
CA ARG A 16 -13.17 -8.29 -7.20
C ARG A 16 -11.81 -8.76 -7.72
N THR A 17 -10.99 -7.83 -8.18
CA THR A 17 -9.67 -8.16 -8.72
C THR A 17 -8.76 -8.76 -7.67
N TRP A 18 -8.65 -8.12 -6.50
CA TRP A 18 -7.76 -8.57 -5.42
C TRP A 18 -8.28 -9.82 -4.71
N THR A 19 -9.60 -9.99 -4.57
CA THR A 19 -10.19 -11.22 -4.03
C THR A 19 -9.86 -12.42 -4.93
N LYS A 20 -9.94 -12.26 -6.26
CA LYS A 20 -9.56 -13.31 -7.20
C LYS A 20 -8.07 -13.64 -7.13
N LEU A 21 -7.20 -12.63 -7.15
CA LEU A 21 -5.74 -12.81 -7.07
C LEU A 21 -5.32 -13.46 -5.75
N GLY A 22 -5.95 -13.07 -4.63
CA GLY A 22 -5.74 -13.67 -3.32
C GLY A 22 -6.18 -15.13 -3.23
N GLY A 23 -7.23 -15.52 -3.95
CA GLY A 23 -7.66 -16.91 -4.07
C GLY A 23 -6.70 -17.77 -4.91
N ASP A 24 -6.10 -17.19 -5.94
CA ASP A 24 -5.20 -17.91 -6.85
C ASP A 24 -3.80 -18.12 -6.23
N ASP A 25 -3.12 -17.04 -5.84
CA ASP A 25 -1.75 -17.06 -5.31
C ASP A 25 -1.47 -15.78 -4.48
N PRO A 26 -1.88 -15.75 -3.21
CA PRO A 26 -1.88 -14.51 -2.41
C PRO A 26 -0.48 -13.92 -2.22
N MET A 27 0.53 -14.73 -1.92
CA MET A 27 1.89 -14.23 -1.68
C MET A 27 2.52 -13.71 -2.97
N TRP A 28 2.31 -14.41 -4.09
CA TRP A 28 2.77 -13.95 -5.39
C TRP A 28 2.03 -12.66 -5.84
N ALA A 29 0.76 -12.52 -5.55
CA ALA A 29 0.00 -11.32 -5.92
C ALA A 29 0.55 -10.06 -5.24
N VAL A 30 1.04 -10.18 -4.01
CA VAL A 30 1.70 -9.10 -3.25
C VAL A 30 3.11 -8.81 -3.79
N LEU A 31 3.91 -9.87 -4.03
CA LEU A 31 5.28 -9.78 -4.52
C LEU A 31 5.40 -10.52 -5.86
N THR A 32 5.11 -9.82 -6.97
CA THR A 32 5.04 -10.40 -8.32
C THR A 32 6.41 -10.82 -8.88
N ASP A 33 7.13 -11.68 -8.17
CA ASP A 33 8.34 -12.31 -8.67
C ASP A 33 7.99 -13.45 -9.64
N ARG A 34 8.57 -13.42 -10.84
CA ARG A 34 8.32 -14.42 -11.89
C ARG A 34 8.73 -15.83 -11.48
N ASN A 35 9.72 -15.97 -10.62
CA ASN A 35 10.30 -17.23 -10.18
C ASN A 35 9.64 -17.79 -8.91
N LYS A 36 8.69 -17.07 -8.32
CA LYS A 36 8.08 -17.37 -7.02
C LYS A 36 6.60 -17.72 -7.10
N ARG A 37 6.10 -18.16 -8.25
CA ARG A 37 4.71 -18.57 -8.40
C ARG A 37 4.43 -19.90 -7.71
N ARG A 38 3.23 -20.04 -7.13
CA ARG A 38 2.74 -21.27 -6.48
C ARG A 38 2.87 -22.54 -7.35
N LYS A 39 2.86 -22.42 -8.66
CA LYS A 39 3.01 -23.52 -9.61
C LYS A 39 4.45 -23.92 -9.87
N ASP A 40 5.41 -23.13 -9.41
CA ASP A 40 6.83 -23.32 -9.65
C ASP A 40 7.50 -23.94 -8.41
N SER A 41 8.56 -24.69 -8.61
CA SER A 41 9.36 -25.30 -7.52
C SER A 41 10.01 -24.26 -6.58
N GLY A 42 9.95 -22.98 -6.93
CA GLY A 42 10.48 -21.86 -6.16
C GLY A 42 9.39 -20.97 -5.53
N ALA A 43 8.18 -21.48 -5.29
CA ALA A 43 7.11 -20.72 -4.63
C ALA A 43 7.57 -20.09 -3.32
N TRP A 44 6.92 -18.97 -2.92
CA TRP A 44 7.16 -18.37 -1.62
C TRP A 44 6.84 -19.35 -0.49
N SER A 45 7.79 -19.57 0.44
CA SER A 45 7.45 -20.08 1.76
C SER A 45 6.83 -18.93 2.59
N PRO A 46 5.95 -19.22 3.57
CA PRO A 46 5.46 -18.19 4.49
C PRO A 46 6.59 -17.43 5.19
N GLU A 47 7.63 -18.16 5.64
CA GLU A 47 8.78 -17.59 6.34
C GLU A 47 9.55 -16.58 5.46
N ASP A 48 9.93 -17.00 4.24
CA ASP A 48 10.65 -16.13 3.31
C ASP A 48 9.81 -14.91 2.92
N PHE A 49 8.49 -15.09 2.72
CA PHE A 49 7.58 -14.02 2.40
C PHE A 49 7.47 -13.00 3.55
N LEU A 50 7.29 -13.45 4.78
CA LEU A 50 7.21 -12.61 5.96
C LEU A 50 8.54 -11.89 6.23
N ALA A 51 9.68 -12.56 6.04
CA ALA A 51 11.01 -11.96 6.19
C ALA A 51 11.19 -10.72 5.30
N THR A 52 10.64 -10.71 4.08
CA THR A 52 10.68 -9.52 3.22
C THR A 52 9.97 -8.31 3.84
N GLY A 53 8.95 -8.54 4.64
CA GLY A 53 8.22 -7.49 5.36
C GLY A 53 9.04 -6.93 6.53
N VAL A 54 9.73 -7.80 7.26
CA VAL A 54 10.65 -7.39 8.34
C VAL A 54 11.77 -6.52 7.79
N ASP A 55 12.40 -6.94 6.69
CA ASP A 55 13.48 -6.18 6.03
C ASP A 55 13.01 -4.80 5.56
N GLU A 56 11.83 -4.74 4.90
CA GLU A 56 11.26 -3.50 4.40
C GLU A 56 10.94 -2.54 5.56
N ILE A 57 10.24 -3.00 6.60
CA ILE A 57 9.86 -2.15 7.73
C ILE A 57 11.08 -1.72 8.54
N THR A 58 12.07 -2.60 8.75
CA THR A 58 13.33 -2.25 9.41
C THR A 58 14.04 -1.11 8.68
N THR A 59 14.12 -1.20 7.35
CA THR A 59 14.70 -0.16 6.50
C THR A 59 13.92 1.16 6.61
N VAL A 60 12.60 1.10 6.56
CA VAL A 60 11.74 2.29 6.70
C VAL A 60 11.93 2.93 8.07
N MET A 61 11.93 2.14 9.14
CA MET A 61 12.10 2.69 10.50
C MET A 61 13.48 3.31 10.72
N ALA A 62 14.54 2.72 10.15
CA ALA A 62 15.88 3.32 10.15
C ALA A 62 15.86 4.67 9.41
N ARG A 63 15.22 4.73 8.24
CA ARG A 63 15.07 5.96 7.46
C ARG A 63 14.32 7.06 8.22
N LEU A 64 13.23 6.70 8.91
CA LEU A 64 12.50 7.66 9.76
C LEU A 64 13.40 8.22 10.88
N GLY A 65 14.23 7.39 11.50
CA GLY A 65 15.23 7.82 12.49
C GLY A 65 16.27 8.77 11.90
N GLU A 66 16.80 8.50 10.69
CA GLU A 66 17.72 9.40 9.97
C GLU A 66 17.08 10.77 9.69
N LEU A 67 15.78 10.81 9.45
CA LEU A 67 14.99 12.04 9.24
C LEU A 67 14.67 12.76 10.57
N GLY A 68 15.11 12.23 11.71
CA GLY A 68 14.84 12.79 13.04
C GLY A 68 13.39 12.61 13.50
N LEU A 69 12.66 11.64 12.93
CA LEU A 69 11.27 11.38 13.29
C LEU A 69 11.21 10.28 14.36
N GLU A 70 10.66 10.65 15.51
CA GLU A 70 10.32 9.70 16.58
C GLU A 70 8.91 9.16 16.34
N VAL A 71 8.79 7.84 16.18
CA VAL A 71 7.51 7.17 15.93
C VAL A 71 7.07 6.44 17.19
N GLY A 72 5.91 6.78 17.71
CA GLY A 72 5.25 6.01 18.79
C GLY A 72 5.05 4.55 18.37
N ARG A 73 4.98 3.65 19.35
CA ARG A 73 4.89 2.19 19.10
C ARG A 73 3.61 1.57 19.65
N ALA A 74 2.62 2.38 20.01
CA ALA A 74 1.38 1.83 20.54
C ALA A 74 0.57 1.15 19.45
N ARG A 75 0.32 1.83 18.31
CA ARG A 75 -0.51 1.27 17.23
C ARG A 75 -0.02 1.69 15.85
N ALA A 76 0.04 0.73 14.91
CA ALA A 76 0.28 0.98 13.49
C ALA A 76 -0.90 0.54 12.64
N LEU A 77 -1.10 1.21 11.50
CA LEU A 77 -2.01 0.80 10.43
C LEU A 77 -1.20 0.37 9.21
N ASP A 78 -1.36 -0.88 8.78
CA ASP A 78 -0.89 -1.43 7.50
C ASP A 78 -2.06 -1.41 6.52
N PHE A 79 -2.13 -0.40 5.66
CA PHE A 79 -3.22 -0.25 4.70
C PHE A 79 -2.91 -0.97 3.40
N GLY A 80 -3.80 -1.91 3.02
CA GLY A 80 -3.60 -2.85 1.92
C GLY A 80 -2.63 -3.95 2.32
N CYS A 81 -2.81 -4.53 3.51
CA CYS A 81 -1.88 -5.48 4.12
C CYS A 81 -1.69 -6.78 3.33
N GLY A 82 -2.62 -7.10 2.40
CA GLY A 82 -2.58 -8.34 1.63
C GLY A 82 -2.47 -9.56 2.54
N ALA A 83 -1.47 -10.43 2.30
CA ALA A 83 -1.19 -11.60 3.11
C ALA A 83 -0.38 -11.30 4.39
N GLY A 84 -0.27 -10.03 4.83
CA GLY A 84 0.18 -9.65 6.17
C GLY A 84 1.69 -9.51 6.37
N ARG A 85 2.53 -9.51 5.30
CA ARG A 85 3.99 -9.44 5.46
C ARG A 85 4.47 -8.15 6.14
N LEU A 86 3.86 -7.01 5.81
CA LEU A 86 4.21 -5.72 6.41
C LEU A 86 3.63 -5.58 7.82
N SER A 87 2.45 -6.14 8.05
CA SER A 87 1.88 -6.24 9.41
C SER A 87 2.81 -7.03 10.34
N HIS A 88 3.35 -8.17 9.90
CA HIS A 88 4.38 -8.92 10.62
C HIS A 88 5.64 -8.09 10.85
N GLY A 89 6.12 -7.37 9.82
CA GLY A 89 7.26 -6.48 9.94
C GLY A 89 7.06 -5.37 10.99
N LEU A 90 5.87 -4.76 11.02
CA LEU A 90 5.52 -3.73 12.02
C LEU A 90 5.48 -4.31 13.44
N ALA A 91 4.91 -5.49 13.65
CA ALA A 91 4.94 -6.18 14.93
C ALA A 91 6.38 -6.50 15.36
N SER A 92 7.23 -6.98 14.43
CA SER A 92 8.63 -7.33 14.69
C SER A 92 9.50 -6.15 15.13
N VAL A 93 9.17 -4.91 14.73
CA VAL A 93 9.88 -3.71 15.18
C VAL A 93 9.27 -3.08 16.44
N GLY A 94 8.32 -3.76 17.11
CA GLY A 94 7.86 -3.45 18.45
C GLY A 94 6.58 -2.61 18.53
N PHE A 95 5.72 -2.57 17.49
CA PHE A 95 4.37 -2.04 17.65
C PHE A 95 3.53 -2.97 18.49
N SER A 96 2.85 -2.41 19.52
CA SER A 96 2.02 -3.19 20.46
C SER A 96 0.72 -3.68 19.83
N GLU A 97 0.19 -2.94 18.85
CA GLU A 97 -0.97 -3.33 18.02
C GLU A 97 -0.71 -2.94 16.58
N VAL A 98 -1.01 -3.86 15.66
CA VAL A 98 -0.94 -3.61 14.21
C VAL A 98 -2.30 -3.93 13.61
N LEU A 99 -2.94 -2.94 13.02
CA LEU A 99 -4.17 -3.10 12.24
C LEU A 99 -3.80 -3.32 10.77
N GLY A 100 -3.91 -4.56 10.30
CA GLY A 100 -3.81 -4.87 8.88
C GLY A 100 -5.17 -4.72 8.20
N CYS A 101 -5.31 -3.74 7.32
CA CYS A 101 -6.54 -3.49 6.57
C CYS A 101 -6.39 -3.90 5.11
N ASP A 102 -7.32 -4.70 4.58
CA ASP A 102 -7.37 -5.03 3.14
C ASP A 102 -8.82 -5.14 2.65
N ILE A 103 -9.01 -4.94 1.36
CA ILE A 103 -10.33 -5.06 0.73
C ILE A 103 -10.69 -6.52 0.42
N SER A 104 -9.69 -7.38 0.28
CA SER A 104 -9.82 -8.78 -0.14
C SER A 104 -9.96 -9.71 1.07
N PRO A 105 -11.11 -10.38 1.25
CA PRO A 105 -11.27 -11.35 2.33
C PRO A 105 -10.28 -12.53 2.17
N THR A 106 -10.00 -12.97 0.94
CA THR A 106 -9.07 -14.09 0.69
C THR A 106 -7.63 -13.75 1.06
N MET A 107 -7.22 -12.48 0.93
CA MET A 107 -5.92 -11.99 1.41
C MET A 107 -5.87 -11.99 2.94
N LEU A 108 -6.90 -11.48 3.59
CA LEU A 108 -7.00 -11.44 5.05
C LEU A 108 -7.04 -12.84 5.68
N ASP A 109 -7.72 -13.79 5.04
CA ASP A 109 -7.71 -15.18 5.50
C ASP A 109 -6.29 -15.77 5.42
N LYS A 110 -5.55 -15.47 4.35
CA LYS A 110 -4.15 -15.88 4.25
C LYS A 110 -3.27 -15.18 5.28
N ALA A 111 -3.48 -13.90 5.54
CA ALA A 111 -2.75 -13.18 6.58
C ALA A 111 -2.96 -13.83 7.97
N ARG A 112 -4.21 -14.14 8.34
CA ARG A 112 -4.54 -14.84 9.59
C ARG A 112 -3.92 -16.23 9.71
N GLU A 113 -3.73 -16.90 8.56
CA GLU A 113 -3.11 -18.24 8.51
C GLU A 113 -1.60 -18.20 8.78
N ILE A 114 -0.89 -17.20 8.21
CA ILE A 114 0.58 -17.24 8.17
C ILE A 114 1.27 -16.25 9.11
N VAL A 115 0.59 -15.19 9.58
CA VAL A 115 1.18 -14.22 10.50
C VAL A 115 1.06 -14.75 11.93
N PRO A 116 2.19 -15.00 12.63
CA PRO A 116 2.17 -15.64 13.94
C PRO A 116 1.97 -14.65 15.10
N ASP A 117 1.89 -13.33 14.83
CA ASP A 117 1.92 -12.30 15.87
C ASP A 117 0.53 -11.99 16.42
N ASP A 118 0.34 -12.14 17.72
CA ASP A 118 -0.88 -11.76 18.44
C ASP A 118 -1.14 -10.24 18.43
N ALA A 119 -0.12 -9.44 18.18
CA ALA A 119 -0.23 -7.98 18.00
C ALA A 119 -0.97 -7.62 16.70
N CYS A 120 -1.06 -8.52 15.72
CA CYS A 120 -1.67 -8.25 14.43
C CYS A 120 -3.16 -8.56 14.43
N ARG A 121 -3.98 -7.59 14.02
CA ARG A 121 -5.42 -7.75 13.77
C ARG A 121 -5.74 -7.42 12.32
N PHE A 122 -6.52 -8.27 11.67
CA PHE A 122 -6.86 -8.14 10.26
C PHE A 122 -8.33 -7.78 10.09
N VAL A 123 -8.58 -6.63 9.43
CA VAL A 123 -9.91 -6.01 9.26
C VAL A 123 -10.19 -5.79 7.77
N GLN A 124 -11.37 -6.21 7.32
CA GLN A 124 -11.79 -5.95 5.94
C GLN A 124 -12.28 -4.51 5.79
N VAL A 125 -11.74 -3.80 4.78
CA VAL A 125 -12.25 -2.51 4.31
C VAL A 125 -13.25 -2.77 3.17
N THR A 126 -14.49 -2.33 3.34
CA THR A 126 -15.55 -2.57 2.35
C THR A 126 -16.03 -1.30 1.65
N GLY A 127 -15.66 -0.13 2.18
CA GLY A 127 -16.06 1.19 1.69
C GLY A 127 -14.88 2.01 1.16
N THR A 128 -15.12 3.28 0.95
CA THR A 128 -14.12 4.27 0.50
C THR A 128 -13.42 4.98 1.66
N ASP A 129 -13.63 4.50 2.88
CA ASP A 129 -13.13 5.06 4.14
C ASP A 129 -12.54 3.98 5.06
N LEU A 130 -12.00 4.40 6.17
CA LEU A 130 -11.48 3.57 7.25
C LEU A 130 -12.39 3.64 8.48
N ALA A 131 -13.71 3.48 8.31
CA ALA A 131 -14.70 3.61 9.38
C ALA A 131 -14.44 2.67 10.58
N ALA A 132 -13.75 1.54 10.36
CA ALA A 132 -13.36 0.60 11.41
C ALA A 132 -12.17 1.08 12.27
N VAL A 133 -11.50 2.18 11.86
CA VAL A 133 -10.34 2.75 12.57
C VAL A 133 -10.74 4.09 13.18
N GLU A 134 -10.56 4.22 14.48
CA GLU A 134 -10.89 5.44 15.21
C GLU A 134 -10.03 6.63 14.77
N THR A 135 -10.58 7.84 14.85
CA THR A 135 -9.86 9.09 14.63
C THR A 135 -8.75 9.25 15.68
N ASP A 136 -7.60 9.82 15.30
CA ASP A 136 -6.47 10.13 16.18
C ASP A 136 -5.99 8.91 17.00
N SER A 137 -5.93 7.73 16.37
CA SER A 137 -5.70 6.48 17.10
C SER A 137 -4.39 5.76 16.78
N VAL A 138 -3.69 6.11 15.69
CA VAL A 138 -2.48 5.39 15.25
C VAL A 138 -1.24 6.26 15.25
N ASP A 139 -0.08 5.68 15.57
CA ASP A 139 1.24 6.34 15.59
C ASP A 139 1.90 6.33 14.21
N LEU A 140 1.65 5.27 13.43
CA LEU A 140 2.18 5.11 12.08
C LEU A 140 1.10 4.58 11.15
N VAL A 141 0.93 5.23 10.02
CA VAL A 141 0.24 4.63 8.86
C VAL A 141 1.30 4.24 7.85
N TYR A 142 1.26 2.99 7.38
CA TYR A 142 2.11 2.51 6.30
C TYR A 142 1.28 1.91 5.18
N SER A 143 1.58 2.27 3.94
CA SER A 143 0.92 1.71 2.75
C SER A 143 1.91 1.61 1.58
N CYS A 144 2.17 0.40 1.10
CA CYS A 144 3.08 0.16 -0.01
C CYS A 144 2.48 -0.80 -1.03
N ARG A 145 2.58 -0.48 -2.32
CA ARG A 145 2.01 -1.23 -3.46
C ARG A 145 0.48 -1.30 -3.48
N VAL A 146 -0.21 -0.34 -2.88
CA VAL A 146 -1.68 -0.33 -2.74
C VAL A 146 -2.31 0.80 -3.56
N LEU A 147 -1.98 2.05 -3.24
CA LEU A 147 -2.60 3.25 -3.83
C LEU A 147 -2.40 3.31 -5.36
N GLN A 148 -1.36 2.68 -5.86
CA GLN A 148 -1.08 2.55 -7.30
C GLN A 148 -2.15 1.76 -8.08
N HIS A 149 -2.97 0.97 -7.39
CA HIS A 149 -4.01 0.13 -7.99
C HIS A 149 -5.40 0.75 -7.91
N MET A 150 -5.49 1.98 -7.43
CA MET A 150 -6.72 2.73 -7.25
C MET A 150 -6.76 3.94 -8.19
N PRO A 151 -7.92 4.31 -8.75
CA PRO A 151 -8.08 5.60 -9.40
C PRO A 151 -7.64 6.75 -8.47
N PRO A 152 -7.05 7.83 -9.00
CA PRO A 152 -6.49 8.90 -8.18
C PRO A 152 -7.46 9.48 -7.15
N ALA A 153 -8.72 9.66 -7.51
CA ALA A 153 -9.74 10.20 -6.60
C ALA A 153 -9.94 9.31 -5.36
N LEU A 154 -9.96 7.98 -5.55
CA LEU A 154 -10.08 6.99 -4.48
C LEU A 154 -8.81 6.96 -3.62
N ALA A 155 -7.63 6.93 -4.25
CA ALA A 155 -6.35 6.96 -3.54
C ALA A 155 -6.22 8.23 -2.68
N HIS A 156 -6.62 9.39 -3.21
CA HIS A 156 -6.63 10.65 -2.45
C HIS A 156 -7.65 10.63 -1.31
N GLY A 157 -8.78 9.94 -1.46
CA GLY A 157 -9.74 9.70 -0.39
C GLY A 157 -9.10 8.95 0.77
N TYR A 158 -8.37 7.87 0.50
CA TYR A 158 -7.66 7.12 1.53
C TYR A 158 -6.51 7.90 2.18
N ILE A 159 -5.79 8.75 1.43
CA ILE A 159 -4.77 9.62 2.04
C ILE A 159 -5.42 10.59 3.05
N ARG A 160 -6.64 11.09 2.81
CA ARG A 160 -7.39 11.87 3.81
C ARG A 160 -7.72 11.04 5.04
N GLU A 161 -8.17 9.80 4.84
CA GLU A 161 -8.46 8.88 5.94
C GLU A 161 -7.20 8.51 6.74
N PHE A 162 -6.03 8.37 6.11
CA PHE A 162 -4.76 8.18 6.82
C PHE A 162 -4.51 9.29 7.82
N TRP A 163 -4.77 10.54 7.42
CA TRP A 163 -4.61 11.70 8.31
C TRP A 163 -5.75 11.84 9.32
N ARG A 164 -6.94 11.34 9.06
CA ARG A 164 -8.01 11.28 10.06
C ARG A 164 -7.67 10.30 11.19
N VAL A 165 -7.09 9.14 10.87
CA VAL A 165 -6.77 8.12 11.88
C VAL A 165 -5.43 8.35 12.56
N ALA A 166 -4.53 9.09 11.96
CA ALA A 166 -3.23 9.45 12.51
C ALA A 166 -3.41 10.41 13.70
N ARG A 167 -2.83 10.07 14.86
CA ARG A 167 -2.85 10.95 16.02
C ARG A 167 -1.90 12.15 15.84
N PRO A 168 -2.05 13.22 16.64
CA PRO A 168 -1.05 14.28 16.66
C PRO A 168 0.36 13.72 16.92
N GLY A 169 1.32 14.11 16.07
CA GLY A 169 2.69 13.61 16.10
C GLY A 169 2.91 12.25 15.39
N ALA A 170 1.88 11.66 14.80
CA ALA A 170 2.03 10.46 14.00
C ALA A 170 2.79 10.71 12.68
N VAL A 171 3.33 9.63 12.13
CA VAL A 171 3.96 9.62 10.81
C VAL A 171 3.08 8.83 9.83
N VAL A 172 2.89 9.38 8.64
CA VAL A 172 2.18 8.70 7.56
C VAL A 172 3.16 8.45 6.41
N VAL A 173 3.38 7.19 6.08
CA VAL A 173 4.28 6.74 5.01
C VAL A 173 3.48 5.98 3.98
N PHE A 174 3.54 6.43 2.73
CA PHE A 174 2.84 5.73 1.64
C PHE A 174 3.61 5.79 0.33
N GLN A 175 3.52 4.72 -0.42
CA GLN A 175 4.11 4.62 -1.76
C GLN A 175 3.08 4.94 -2.83
N MET A 176 3.47 5.72 -3.83
CA MET A 176 2.64 6.02 -4.99
C MET A 176 3.49 6.30 -6.23
N PRO A 177 3.09 5.78 -7.43
CA PRO A 177 3.72 6.19 -8.68
C PRO A 177 3.38 7.63 -9.02
N THR A 178 4.31 8.33 -9.66
CA THR A 178 4.08 9.72 -10.13
C THR A 178 3.66 9.74 -11.60
N ARG A 179 4.33 8.95 -12.44
CA ARG A 179 4.13 8.89 -13.89
C ARG A 179 4.75 7.62 -14.46
N PRO A 180 4.39 7.21 -15.69
CA PRO A 180 5.16 6.21 -16.41
C PRO A 180 6.62 6.65 -16.55
N ALA A 181 7.56 5.72 -16.33
CA ALA A 181 8.98 6.00 -16.42
C ALA A 181 9.38 6.49 -17.83
N SER A 182 10.40 7.33 -17.90
CA SER A 182 10.95 7.85 -19.16
C SER A 182 11.67 6.79 -20.01
N SER A 183 11.83 5.57 -19.50
CA SER A 183 12.38 4.42 -20.22
C SER A 183 11.56 4.04 -21.46
N VAL A 184 12.15 3.30 -22.41
CA VAL A 184 11.42 2.79 -23.59
C VAL A 184 10.18 2.00 -23.17
N ALA A 185 10.32 1.15 -22.13
CA ALA A 185 9.23 0.34 -21.61
C ALA A 185 8.11 1.22 -20.97
N GLY A 186 8.46 2.30 -20.29
CA GLY A 186 7.50 3.25 -19.72
C GLY A 186 6.76 4.04 -20.84
N ARG A 187 7.47 4.49 -21.88
CA ARG A 187 6.85 5.17 -23.03
C ARG A 187 5.89 4.27 -23.80
N VAL A 188 6.26 3.01 -24.04
CA VAL A 188 5.36 2.03 -24.66
C VAL A 188 4.13 1.83 -23.79
N LEU A 189 4.31 1.73 -22.47
CA LEU A 189 3.21 1.58 -21.54
C LEU A 189 2.23 2.77 -21.57
N ALA A 190 2.77 4.00 -21.62
CA ALA A 190 1.97 5.22 -21.71
C ALA A 190 1.17 5.33 -23.00
N ALA A 191 1.65 4.71 -24.09
CA ALA A 191 1.00 4.72 -25.42
C ALA A 191 -0.06 3.60 -25.58
N LEU A 192 -0.13 2.63 -24.67
CA LEU A 192 -1.09 1.52 -24.78
C LEU A 192 -2.51 1.97 -24.41
N PRO A 193 -3.53 1.58 -25.21
CA PRO A 193 -4.93 1.74 -24.81
C PRO A 193 -5.21 1.04 -23.46
N VAL A 194 -6.00 1.68 -22.60
CA VAL A 194 -6.34 1.14 -21.26
C VAL A 194 -6.81 -0.31 -21.27
N PRO A 195 -7.71 -0.75 -22.19
CA PRO A 195 -8.15 -2.16 -22.22
C PRO A 195 -7.01 -3.15 -22.48
N VAL A 196 -6.07 -2.79 -23.35
CA VAL A 196 -4.91 -3.62 -23.69
C VAL A 196 -3.95 -3.72 -22.50
N ALA A 197 -3.67 -2.58 -21.84
CA ALA A 197 -2.84 -2.53 -20.64
C ALA A 197 -3.45 -3.37 -19.50
N ARG A 198 -4.79 -3.34 -19.34
CA ARG A 198 -5.54 -4.13 -18.35
C ARG A 198 -5.37 -5.64 -18.56
N VAL A 199 -5.49 -6.11 -19.80
CA VAL A 199 -5.32 -7.54 -20.15
C VAL A 199 -3.87 -7.99 -19.88
N LEU A 200 -2.89 -7.22 -20.33
CA LEU A 200 -1.47 -7.52 -20.12
C LEU A 200 -1.07 -7.58 -18.64
N ARG A 201 -1.74 -6.81 -17.79
CA ARG A 201 -1.52 -6.75 -16.33
C ARG A 201 -2.44 -7.67 -15.54
N ARG A 202 -3.20 -8.56 -16.18
CA ARG A 202 -4.12 -9.50 -15.53
C ARG A 202 -5.18 -8.81 -14.65
N GLY A 203 -5.64 -7.65 -15.06
CA GLY A 203 -6.62 -6.86 -14.30
C GLY A 203 -6.02 -5.91 -13.25
N MET A 204 -4.72 -5.99 -12.95
CA MET A 204 -4.05 -5.02 -12.07
C MET A 204 -3.89 -3.70 -12.82
N GLU A 205 -4.81 -2.78 -12.62
CA GLU A 205 -4.66 -1.41 -13.10
C GLU A 205 -3.55 -0.71 -12.30
N MET A 206 -2.92 0.26 -12.95
CA MET A 206 -1.93 1.10 -12.27
C MET A 206 -2.16 2.55 -12.63
N HIS A 207 -2.19 3.36 -11.61
CA HIS A 207 -2.41 4.79 -11.67
C HIS A 207 -1.26 5.53 -11.00
N GLY A 208 -1.01 6.76 -11.44
CA GLY A 208 -0.02 7.65 -10.82
C GLY A 208 -0.63 9.01 -10.55
N THR A 209 -0.11 9.70 -9.55
CA THR A 209 -0.44 11.10 -9.25
C THR A 209 0.86 11.91 -9.28
N PRO A 210 0.92 13.03 -10.02
CA PRO A 210 2.11 13.87 -10.02
C PRO A 210 2.51 14.31 -8.61
N GLU A 211 3.81 14.29 -8.32
CA GLU A 211 4.35 14.64 -6.99
C GLU A 211 3.83 15.99 -6.45
N PRO A 212 3.74 17.08 -7.26
CA PRO A 212 3.18 18.36 -6.79
C PRO A 212 1.71 18.27 -6.36
N ASP A 213 0.94 17.33 -6.95
CA ASP A 213 -0.47 17.14 -6.59
C ASP A 213 -0.59 16.41 -5.26
N VAL A 214 0.28 15.41 -5.02
CA VAL A 214 0.38 14.72 -3.73
C VAL A 214 0.80 15.71 -2.64
N GLN A 215 1.79 16.56 -2.91
CA GLN A 215 2.25 17.58 -1.96
C GLN A 215 1.11 18.52 -1.59
N ARG A 216 0.39 19.08 -2.57
CA ARG A 216 -0.77 19.96 -2.31
C ARG A 216 -1.86 19.26 -1.50
N LEU A 217 -2.12 17.97 -1.78
CA LEU A 217 -3.08 17.20 -1.00
C LEU A 217 -2.64 17.13 0.46
N VAL A 218 -1.40 16.71 0.72
CA VAL A 218 -0.85 16.58 2.08
C VAL A 218 -0.93 17.92 2.84
N GLU A 219 -0.50 19.01 2.21
CA GLU A 219 -0.54 20.36 2.81
C GLU A 219 -1.98 20.80 3.10
N SER A 220 -2.95 20.46 2.24
CA SER A 220 -4.37 20.79 2.46
C SER A 220 -4.98 20.08 3.68
N LEU A 221 -4.33 19.03 4.18
CA LEU A 221 -4.75 18.25 5.35
C LEU A 221 -4.07 18.74 6.65
N GLY A 222 -3.34 19.85 6.61
CA GLY A 222 -2.57 20.35 7.76
C GLY A 222 -1.34 19.48 8.06
N ALA A 223 -0.84 18.76 7.07
CA ALA A 223 0.33 17.93 7.18
C ALA A 223 1.50 18.49 6.37
N ARG A 224 2.71 18.04 6.68
CA ARG A 224 3.94 18.46 6.01
C ARG A 224 4.61 17.28 5.33
N MET A 225 5.01 17.46 4.08
CA MET A 225 5.90 16.52 3.39
C MET A 225 7.32 16.64 3.97
N VAL A 226 7.84 15.55 4.53
CA VAL A 226 9.22 15.46 5.03
C VAL A 226 10.16 15.10 3.90
N THR A 227 9.82 14.05 3.15
CA THR A 227 10.57 13.61 1.97
C THR A 227 9.67 12.86 0.98
N ALA A 228 10.12 12.79 -0.27
CA ALA A 228 9.55 11.98 -1.35
C ALA A 228 10.70 11.19 -1.99
N ASP A 229 11.11 10.12 -1.31
CA ASP A 229 12.26 9.31 -1.72
C ASP A 229 11.92 8.49 -2.98
N PRO A 230 12.86 8.30 -3.93
CA PRO A 230 12.66 7.41 -5.07
C PRO A 230 12.32 5.99 -4.62
N ASP A 231 11.29 5.40 -5.21
CA ASP A 231 10.81 4.05 -4.89
C ASP A 231 10.63 3.20 -6.15
N THR A 232 11.05 1.94 -6.08
CA THR A 232 10.98 0.99 -7.20
C THR A 232 9.84 -0.04 -7.06
N SER A 233 9.04 0.03 -6.01
CA SER A 233 7.97 -0.92 -5.70
C SER A 233 6.88 -0.98 -6.79
N ALA A 234 6.71 0.10 -7.55
CA ALA A 234 5.82 0.16 -8.72
C ALA A 234 6.38 -0.55 -9.96
N GLY A 235 7.63 -1.07 -9.87
CA GLY A 235 8.34 -1.71 -10.97
C GLY A 235 8.99 -0.70 -11.93
N SER A 236 9.91 -1.18 -12.76
CA SER A 236 10.78 -0.37 -13.64
C SER A 236 10.09 0.46 -14.72
N ARG A 237 8.77 0.32 -14.86
CA ARG A 237 7.98 1.06 -15.86
C ARG A 237 7.33 2.32 -15.31
N TRP A 238 7.47 2.56 -14.00
CA TRP A 238 6.92 3.70 -13.29
C TRP A 238 7.98 4.43 -12.49
N ASP A 239 7.91 5.74 -12.47
CA ASP A 239 8.65 6.56 -11.50
C ASP A 239 7.82 6.57 -10.21
N GLY A 240 8.26 5.85 -9.18
CA GLY A 240 7.60 5.77 -7.88
C GLY A 240 8.24 6.67 -6.84
N ARG A 241 7.47 7.00 -5.82
CA ARG A 241 7.91 7.71 -4.62
C ARG A 241 7.39 7.02 -3.37
N LEU A 242 8.24 6.98 -2.36
CA LEU A 242 7.86 6.73 -0.97
C LEU A 242 7.78 8.09 -0.27
N TYR A 243 6.58 8.48 0.06
CA TYR A 243 6.29 9.74 0.75
C TYR A 243 6.35 9.54 2.26
N VAL A 244 7.10 10.39 2.94
CA VAL A 244 7.10 10.48 4.41
C VAL A 244 6.50 11.81 4.79
N THR A 245 5.44 11.78 5.58
CA THR A 245 4.69 12.97 5.96
C THR A 245 4.43 12.96 7.48
N THR A 246 4.33 14.14 8.08
CA THR A 246 4.05 14.33 9.50
C THR A 246 3.07 15.49 9.68
N SER A 247 2.49 15.64 10.88
CA SER A 247 1.71 16.85 11.24
C SER A 247 2.59 18.09 11.07
N ALA A 248 1.97 19.20 10.65
CA ALA A 248 2.65 20.49 10.50
C ALA A 248 3.06 21.09 11.84
#